data_6902c919eac314ca25643ec766eeafa1
#
_entry.id   6902c919eac314ca25643ec766eeafa1
#
_cell.length_a   1.000
_cell.length_b   1.000
_cell.length_c   1.000
_cell.angle_alpha   90.00
_cell.angle_beta   90.00
_cell.angle_gamma   90.00
#
_symmetry.space_group_name_H-M   'P 1'
#
loop_
_entity.id
_entity.type
_entity.pdbx_description
1 polymer ?
#
loop_
_entity_poly.entity_id
_entity_poly.type
_entity_poly.pdbx_seq_one_letter_code
_entity_poly.pdbx_strand_id
1 'polypeptide(L)'
;MIFHLVPLDDWLRDPDRPYAPASLAEDGFVHCSPDEQTTLAVANAFYRDTVGPLMALLIDEQALDTGVVWEPADPAPPPGVPEATRFPHVYGRINRSAVAGMMEVRRDADGRAVALGPWS
;
A
#
# COMPACT_ATOMS: atom_id res chain seq x y z
N MET A 1 -11.28 -4.38 3.79
CA MET A 1 -10.05 -4.44 2.99
C MET A 1 -9.17 -3.24 3.28
N ILE A 2 -7.88 -3.46 3.40
CA ILE A 2 -6.90 -2.38 3.46
C ILE A 2 -6.02 -2.45 2.20
N PHE A 3 -5.31 -1.36 1.92
CA PHE A 3 -4.57 -1.20 0.66
C PHE A 3 -3.10 -0.99 0.94
N HIS A 4 -2.23 -1.62 0.16
CA HIS A 4 -0.79 -1.42 0.24
C HIS A 4 -0.21 -1.19 -1.15
N LEU A 5 0.52 -0.08 -1.32
CA LEU A 5 1.18 0.25 -2.58
C LEU A 5 2.50 -0.50 -2.70
N VAL A 6 2.73 -1.08 -3.88
CA VAL A 6 3.96 -1.81 -4.17
C VAL A 6 4.28 -1.72 -5.66
N PRO A 7 5.54 -1.46 -6.04
CA PRO A 7 5.95 -1.66 -7.43
C PRO A 7 5.76 -3.13 -7.81
N LEU A 8 5.24 -3.38 -9.00
CA LEU A 8 4.93 -4.74 -9.45
C LEU A 8 6.14 -5.68 -9.36
N ASP A 9 7.32 -5.18 -9.76
CA ASP A 9 8.53 -6.00 -9.72
C ASP A 9 8.90 -6.44 -8.31
N ASP A 10 8.67 -5.60 -7.31
CA ASP A 10 8.94 -5.96 -5.91
C ASP A 10 8.00 -7.05 -5.43
N TRP A 11 6.73 -6.96 -5.83
CA TRP A 11 5.73 -7.96 -5.47
C TRP A 11 6.04 -9.34 -6.08
N LEU A 12 6.57 -9.35 -7.31
CA LEU A 12 6.85 -10.58 -8.05
C LEU A 12 8.20 -11.21 -7.70
N ARG A 13 9.06 -10.51 -6.96
CA ARG A 13 10.46 -10.93 -6.76
C ARG A 13 10.61 -12.27 -6.05
N ASP A 14 9.85 -12.50 -4.98
CA ASP A 14 9.93 -13.72 -4.16
C ASP A 14 8.52 -14.27 -3.94
N PRO A 15 7.89 -14.86 -4.97
CA PRO A 15 6.48 -15.23 -4.89
C PRO A 15 6.16 -16.32 -3.87
N ASP A 16 7.16 -17.10 -3.46
CA ASP A 16 6.97 -18.19 -2.50
C ASP A 16 7.17 -17.77 -1.05
N ARG A 17 7.45 -16.49 -0.81
CA ARG A 17 7.70 -15.96 0.53
C ARG A 17 6.68 -14.91 0.92
N PRO A 18 6.39 -14.75 2.22
CA PRO A 18 5.63 -13.60 2.68
C PRO A 18 6.29 -12.31 2.22
N TYR A 19 5.47 -11.32 1.88
CA TYR A 19 5.98 -10.06 1.39
C TYR A 19 6.44 -9.16 2.53
N ALA A 20 7.67 -8.64 2.43
CA ALA A 20 8.25 -7.73 3.41
C ALA A 20 8.89 -6.56 2.65
N PRO A 21 8.21 -5.40 2.59
CA PRO A 21 8.82 -4.21 1.99
C PRO A 21 9.96 -3.68 2.86
N ALA A 22 10.86 -2.89 2.26
CA ALA A 22 11.98 -2.29 2.98
C ALA A 22 11.52 -1.47 4.20
N SER A 23 10.37 -0.83 4.12
CA SER A 23 9.82 -0.04 5.21
C SER A 23 9.55 -0.86 6.48
N LEU A 24 9.33 -2.16 6.36
CA LEU A 24 9.14 -3.00 7.54
C LEU A 24 10.39 -3.00 8.43
N ALA A 25 11.57 -3.12 7.83
CA ALA A 25 12.83 -3.08 8.59
C ALA A 25 13.15 -1.66 9.08
N GLU A 26 12.83 -0.65 8.28
CA GLU A 26 13.14 0.74 8.58
C GLU A 26 12.21 1.33 9.65
N ASP A 27 10.91 1.08 9.54
CA ASP A 27 9.87 1.71 10.35
C ASP A 27 9.24 0.76 11.37
N GLY A 28 9.50 -0.54 11.27
CA GLY A 28 8.94 -1.54 12.15
C GLY A 28 7.55 -2.02 11.76
N PHE A 29 6.97 -1.49 10.68
CA PHE A 29 5.65 -1.91 10.19
C PHE A 29 5.51 -1.65 8.70
N VAL A 30 4.51 -2.29 8.09
CA VAL A 30 4.14 -2.08 6.70
C VAL A 30 3.05 -1.01 6.64
N HIS A 31 3.28 0.03 5.84
CA HIS A 31 2.33 1.13 5.67
C HIS A 31 1.19 0.69 4.75
N CYS A 32 -0.04 0.76 5.26
CA CYS A 32 -1.25 0.51 4.47
C CYS A 32 -2.20 1.71 4.56
N SER A 33 -3.17 1.73 3.67
CA SER A 33 -4.17 2.80 3.60
C SER A 33 -5.57 2.25 3.78
N PRO A 34 -6.50 3.04 4.37
CA PRO A 34 -7.84 2.54 4.68
C PRO A 34 -8.78 2.47 3.48
N ASP A 35 -8.54 3.26 2.43
CA ASP A 35 -9.44 3.37 1.29
C ASP A 35 -8.68 3.78 0.02
N GLU A 36 -9.39 3.77 -1.11
CA GLU A 36 -8.83 4.12 -2.41
C GLU A 36 -8.33 5.56 -2.45
N GLN A 37 -9.10 6.50 -1.95
CA GLN A 37 -8.75 7.91 -2.01
C GLN A 37 -7.46 8.19 -1.25
N THR A 38 -7.31 7.65 -0.06
CA THR A 38 -6.09 7.77 0.74
C THR A 38 -4.91 7.10 0.05
N THR A 39 -5.14 5.93 -0.56
CA THR A 39 -4.10 5.23 -1.33
C THR A 39 -3.57 6.10 -2.46
N LEU A 40 -4.45 6.77 -3.20
CA LEU A 40 -4.03 7.68 -4.28
C LEU A 40 -3.26 8.87 -3.74
N ALA A 41 -3.63 9.43 -2.61
CA ALA A 41 -2.89 10.51 -1.98
C ALA A 41 -1.48 10.08 -1.58
N VAL A 42 -1.33 8.88 -1.03
CA VAL A 42 -0.02 8.30 -0.70
C VAL A 42 0.81 8.08 -1.97
N ALA A 43 0.21 7.56 -3.03
CA ALA A 43 0.90 7.36 -4.31
C ALA A 43 1.44 8.68 -4.85
N ASN A 44 0.66 9.74 -4.79
CA ASN A 44 1.08 11.06 -5.27
C ASN A 44 2.17 11.69 -4.39
N ALA A 45 2.20 11.39 -3.09
CA ALA A 45 3.18 11.95 -2.18
C ALA A 45 4.54 11.21 -2.26
N PHE A 46 4.54 9.90 -2.43
CA PHE A 46 5.75 9.09 -2.22
C PHE A 46 6.15 8.20 -3.39
N TYR A 47 5.29 8.01 -4.41
CA TYR A 47 5.53 7.03 -5.46
C TYR A 47 5.51 7.64 -6.87
N ARG A 48 5.62 8.94 -6.99
CA ARG A 48 5.55 9.59 -8.32
C ARG A 48 6.68 9.17 -9.25
N ASP A 49 7.85 8.87 -8.68
CA ASP A 49 9.03 8.51 -9.44
C ASP A 49 9.19 6.99 -9.63
N THR A 50 8.21 6.21 -9.24
CA THR A 50 8.25 4.77 -9.42
C THR A 50 8.28 4.41 -10.90
N VAL A 51 9.27 3.63 -11.29
CA VAL A 51 9.44 3.14 -12.67
C VAL A 51 8.65 1.83 -12.81
N GLY A 52 7.91 1.70 -13.91
CA GLY A 52 7.07 0.55 -14.16
C GLY A 52 5.73 0.62 -13.44
N PRO A 53 4.92 -0.44 -13.51
CA PRO A 53 3.61 -0.45 -12.89
C PRO A 53 3.69 -0.34 -11.37
N LEU A 54 2.85 0.53 -10.81
CA LEU A 54 2.61 0.63 -9.37
C LEU A 54 1.28 -0.03 -9.06
N MET A 55 1.28 -0.95 -8.12
CA MET A 55 0.11 -1.74 -7.78
C MET A 55 -0.40 -1.39 -6.39
N ALA A 56 -1.70 -1.56 -6.20
CA ALA A 56 -2.33 -1.52 -4.89
C ALA A 56 -2.81 -2.93 -4.54
N LEU A 57 -2.25 -3.51 -3.51
CA LEU A 57 -2.71 -4.80 -2.99
C LEU A 57 -3.96 -4.60 -2.17
N LEU A 58 -4.99 -5.41 -2.43
CA LEU A 58 -6.18 -5.47 -1.59
C LEU A 58 -5.96 -6.55 -0.56
N ILE A 59 -5.84 -6.15 0.69
CA ILE A 59 -5.49 -7.07 1.79
C ILE A 59 -6.70 -7.27 2.68
N ASP A 60 -7.05 -8.53 2.89
CA ASP A 60 -8.04 -8.93 3.88
C ASP A 60 -7.35 -8.87 5.25
N GLU A 61 -7.71 -7.85 6.04
CA GLU A 61 -7.12 -7.62 7.34
C GLU A 61 -7.26 -8.84 8.27
N GLN A 62 -8.40 -9.53 8.17
CA GLN A 62 -8.66 -10.69 9.03
C GLN A 62 -7.89 -11.94 8.62
N ALA A 63 -7.39 -11.99 7.39
CA ALA A 63 -6.60 -13.11 6.89
C ALA A 63 -5.10 -12.94 7.13
N LEU A 64 -4.66 -11.80 7.66
CA LEU A 64 -3.26 -11.56 7.99
C LEU A 64 -2.82 -12.40 9.18
N ASP A 65 -1.62 -12.98 9.09
CA ASP A 65 -1.01 -13.76 10.16
C ASP A 65 -0.50 -12.88 11.31
N THR A 66 -0.33 -11.58 11.06
CA THR A 66 0.22 -10.64 12.03
C THR A 66 -0.81 -9.57 12.38
N GLY A 67 -0.53 -8.85 13.48
CA GLY A 67 -1.44 -7.83 13.97
C GLY A 67 -1.44 -6.56 13.12
N VAL A 68 -2.61 -5.92 13.06
CA VAL A 68 -2.78 -4.62 12.43
C VAL A 68 -3.17 -3.63 13.52
N VAL A 69 -2.47 -2.49 13.55
CA VAL A 69 -2.79 -1.41 14.47
C VAL A 69 -3.18 -0.18 13.67
N TRP A 70 -4.33 0.38 13.96
CA TRP A 70 -4.80 1.60 13.31
C TRP A 70 -4.27 2.80 14.09
N GLU A 71 -3.36 3.55 13.46
CA GLU A 71 -2.59 4.58 14.12
C GLU A 71 -2.60 5.87 13.28
N PRO A 72 -2.32 7.04 13.90
CA PRO A 72 -2.07 8.25 13.13
C PRO A 72 -0.92 8.06 12.14
N ALA A 73 -0.94 8.82 11.05
CA ALA A 73 0.18 8.81 10.11
C ALA A 73 1.46 9.26 10.80
N ASP A 74 2.58 8.67 10.40
CA ASP A 74 3.89 9.00 10.94
C ASP A 74 4.86 9.32 9.79
N PRO A 75 5.44 10.54 9.74
CA PRO A 75 5.33 11.62 10.72
C PRO A 75 4.05 12.46 10.58
N ALA A 76 3.42 12.46 9.40
CA ALA A 76 2.24 13.26 9.12
C ALA A 76 1.49 12.68 7.92
N PRO A 77 0.17 12.90 7.79
CA PRO A 77 -0.55 12.44 6.62
C PRO A 77 -0.09 13.20 5.37
N PRO A 78 -0.18 12.56 4.18
CA PRO A 78 0.15 13.25 2.94
C PRO A 78 -0.86 14.36 2.62
N PRO A 79 -0.51 15.30 1.74
CA PRO A 79 -1.44 16.35 1.33
C PRO A 79 -2.78 15.77 0.82
N GLY A 80 -3.87 16.40 1.24
CA GLY A 80 -5.21 15.97 0.86
C GLY A 80 -5.83 14.93 1.78
N VAL A 81 -5.11 14.44 2.78
CA VAL A 81 -5.60 13.48 3.75
C VAL A 81 -5.85 14.19 5.08
N PRO A 82 -7.05 14.07 5.68
CA PRO A 82 -7.32 14.69 6.98
C PRO A 82 -6.36 14.20 8.06
N GLU A 83 -5.97 15.10 8.97
CA GLU A 83 -5.04 14.76 10.06
C GLU A 83 -5.60 13.69 10.99
N ALA A 84 -6.91 13.63 11.16
CA ALA A 84 -7.55 12.63 12.01
C ALA A 84 -7.58 11.23 11.41
N THR A 85 -7.16 11.07 10.16
CA THR A 85 -7.16 9.77 9.49
C THR A 85 -6.20 8.81 10.18
N ARG A 86 -6.71 7.61 10.50
CA ARG A 86 -5.88 6.54 11.02
C ARG A 86 -5.52 5.60 9.89
N PHE A 87 -4.27 5.13 9.92
CA PHE A 87 -3.74 4.23 8.91
C PHE A 87 -3.55 2.85 9.51
N PRO A 88 -3.92 1.79 8.78
CA PRO A 88 -3.63 0.44 9.24
C PRO A 88 -2.15 0.14 9.05
N HIS A 89 -1.44 -0.09 10.14
CA HIS A 89 -0.03 -0.46 10.14
C HIS A 89 0.09 -1.95 10.46
N VAL A 90 0.70 -2.70 9.56
CA VAL A 90 0.87 -4.15 9.70
C VAL A 90 2.24 -4.41 10.32
N TYR A 91 2.24 -4.97 11.53
CA TYR A 91 3.47 -5.19 12.30
C TYR A 91 4.09 -6.55 12.02
N GLY A 92 4.40 -6.81 10.78
CA GLY A 92 5.02 -8.03 10.33
C GLY A 92 4.92 -8.19 8.83
N ARG A 93 5.38 -9.32 8.32
CA ARG A 93 5.30 -9.62 6.89
C ARG A 93 3.85 -9.90 6.49
N ILE A 94 3.57 -9.62 5.23
CA ILE A 94 2.24 -9.88 4.66
C ILE A 94 2.26 -11.28 4.05
N ASN A 95 1.49 -12.19 4.64
CA ASN A 95 1.29 -13.51 4.04
C ASN A 95 0.50 -13.34 2.74
N ARG A 96 0.94 -14.01 1.69
CA ARG A 96 0.34 -13.83 0.36
C ARG A 96 -1.12 -14.29 0.32
N SER A 97 -1.49 -15.24 1.18
CA SER A 97 -2.88 -15.70 1.31
C SER A 97 -3.86 -14.63 1.78
N ALA A 98 -3.37 -13.55 2.40
CA ALA A 98 -4.21 -12.42 2.82
C ALA A 98 -4.50 -11.44 1.67
N VAL A 99 -3.80 -11.55 0.55
CA VAL A 99 -3.99 -10.66 -0.59
C VAL A 99 -5.16 -11.18 -1.43
N ALA A 100 -6.28 -10.45 -1.35
CA ALA A 100 -7.51 -10.84 -2.04
C ALA A 100 -7.54 -10.40 -3.50
N GLY A 101 -6.72 -9.42 -3.86
CA GLY A 101 -6.67 -8.92 -5.22
C GLY A 101 -5.60 -7.86 -5.38
N MET A 102 -5.45 -7.40 -6.62
CA MET A 102 -4.46 -6.40 -6.97
C MET A 102 -5.04 -5.48 -8.02
N MET A 103 -4.80 -4.19 -7.85
CA MET A 103 -5.24 -3.17 -8.80
C MET A 103 -4.05 -2.36 -9.25
N GLU A 104 -4.13 -1.78 -10.45
CA GLU A 104 -3.09 -0.92 -10.96
C GLU A 104 -3.41 0.55 -10.66
N VAL A 105 -2.40 1.30 -10.23
CA VAL A 105 -2.53 2.75 -10.07
C VAL A 105 -2.54 3.38 -11.47
N ARG A 106 -3.64 4.05 -11.81
CA ARG A 106 -3.81 4.75 -13.09
C ARG A 106 -3.30 6.17 -12.95
N ARG A 107 -2.45 6.58 -13.89
CA ARG A 107 -1.85 7.91 -13.89
C ARG A 107 -2.32 8.73 -15.10
N ASP A 108 -2.45 10.04 -14.92
CA ASP A 108 -2.71 10.96 -16.03
C ASP A 108 -1.42 11.31 -16.78
N ALA A 109 -1.54 12.22 -17.75
CA ALA A 109 -0.41 12.64 -18.58
C ALA A 109 0.72 13.29 -17.76
N ASP A 110 0.40 13.85 -16.60
CA ASP A 110 1.37 14.50 -15.72
C ASP A 110 1.98 13.53 -14.70
N GLY A 111 1.63 12.25 -14.78
CA GLY A 111 2.13 11.25 -13.85
C GLY A 111 1.40 11.23 -12.51
N ARG A 112 0.30 11.94 -12.37
CA ARG A 112 -0.50 11.97 -11.16
C ARG A 112 -1.38 10.74 -11.07
N ALA A 113 -1.38 10.08 -9.92
CA ALA A 113 -2.27 8.97 -9.64
C ALA A 113 -3.70 9.47 -9.49
N VAL A 114 -4.61 8.98 -10.31
CA VAL A 114 -6.00 9.48 -10.38
C VAL A 114 -7.04 8.42 -10.10
N ALA A 115 -6.71 7.14 -10.21
CA ALA A 115 -7.66 6.05 -9.97
C ALA A 115 -6.93 4.73 -9.74
N LEU A 116 -7.62 3.77 -9.15
CA LEU A 116 -7.21 2.37 -9.16
C LEU A 116 -8.05 1.64 -10.20
N GLY A 117 -7.40 0.91 -11.07
CA GLY A 117 -8.05 0.17 -12.14
C GLY A 117 -7.73 -1.32 -12.05
N PRO A 118 -8.52 -2.16 -12.75
CA PRO A 118 -8.25 -3.58 -12.75
C PRO A 118 -6.89 -3.91 -13.36
N TRP A 119 -6.23 -4.91 -12.80
CA TRP A 119 -5.02 -5.47 -13.36
C TRP A 119 -5.35 -6.76 -14.08
N SER A 120 -4.94 -6.85 -15.30
CA SER A 120 -5.22 -8.03 -16.13
C SER A 120 -3.96 -8.59 -16.79
#